data_86d5337061d99e22804f77b5f73540ff
#
_entry.id   86d5337061d99e22804f77b5f73540ff
#
_cell.length_a   1.000
_cell.length_b   1.000
_cell.length_c   1.000
_cell.angle_alpha   90.00
_cell.angle_beta   90.00
_cell.angle_gamma   90.00
#
_symmetry.space_group_name_H-M   'P 1'
#
loop_
_entity.id
_entity.type
_entity.pdbx_description
1 polymer ?
#
loop_
_entity_poly.entity_id
_entity_poly.type
_entity_poly.pdbx_seq_one_letter_code
_entity_poly.pdbx_strand_id
1 'polypeptide(L)'
;MSVENPIDQTDLTFFTNEEGHSLLSRFKSTLKDTQLFDALVGYFRASGFYQLYDALEPVEKIRILVGLSIDRDSYDMMQYHQELGMIDYESHQRTKKKYQGNLKEEIENSDENDNRLEIGIRKFIEFLKADCQDPVIDKAFNGNGKKLEIRAYPSKNIHAKVYIGKFKPEDRDYGFVITGSSNFSESGFVANREFNVELRSKRDVLFAENQFNTL
;
A
#
# COMPACT_ATOMS: atom_id res chain seq x y z
N MET A 1 -39.93 -19.31 6.03
CA MET A 1 -38.94 -18.57 5.26
C MET A 1 -37.57 -18.96 5.85
N SER A 2 -36.87 -19.83 5.17
CA SER A 2 -35.50 -20.23 5.57
C SER A 2 -34.59 -19.01 5.37
N VAL A 3 -34.01 -18.52 6.45
CA VAL A 3 -32.92 -17.55 6.42
C VAL A 3 -31.75 -18.30 5.77
N GLU A 4 -31.48 -18.01 4.51
CA GLU A 4 -30.21 -18.43 3.89
C GLU A 4 -29.08 -17.86 4.73
N ASN A 5 -28.21 -18.73 5.25
CA ASN A 5 -26.98 -18.29 5.88
C ASN A 5 -26.23 -17.40 4.89
N PRO A 6 -25.79 -16.19 5.29
CA PRO A 6 -24.96 -15.40 4.41
C PRO A 6 -23.74 -16.25 4.03
N ILE A 7 -23.58 -16.47 2.73
CA ILE A 7 -22.38 -17.12 2.17
C ILE A 7 -21.20 -16.36 2.77
N ASP A 8 -20.28 -17.09 3.39
CA ASP A 8 -19.06 -16.49 3.92
C ASP A 8 -18.28 -15.88 2.72
N GLN A 9 -18.43 -14.56 2.57
CA GLN A 9 -17.93 -13.83 1.41
C GLN A 9 -16.40 -13.68 1.43
N THR A 10 -15.73 -14.18 2.46
CA THR A 10 -14.27 -14.15 2.55
C THR A 10 -13.58 -15.04 1.52
N ASP A 11 -14.27 -16.07 1.02
CA ASP A 11 -13.75 -17.01 0.02
C ASP A 11 -14.11 -16.63 -1.42
N LEU A 12 -14.83 -15.53 -1.63
CA LEU A 12 -15.16 -15.11 -2.98
C LEU A 12 -13.95 -14.58 -3.74
N THR A 13 -13.80 -15.02 -4.98
CA THR A 13 -12.78 -14.49 -5.92
C THR A 13 -13.07 -13.03 -6.27
N PHE A 14 -14.35 -12.68 -6.49
CA PHE A 14 -14.81 -11.31 -6.73
C PHE A 14 -15.35 -10.69 -5.46
N PHE A 15 -15.02 -9.45 -5.21
CA PHE A 15 -15.53 -8.71 -4.06
C PHE A 15 -15.64 -7.20 -4.35
N THR A 16 -16.45 -6.53 -3.54
CA THR A 16 -16.68 -5.08 -3.59
C THR A 16 -16.31 -4.45 -2.26
N ASN A 17 -16.27 -3.11 -2.20
CA ASN A 17 -16.03 -2.39 -0.94
C ASN A 17 -17.32 -2.21 -0.13
N GLU A 18 -18.10 -3.25 0.02
CA GLU A 18 -19.28 -3.26 0.91
C GLU A 18 -18.85 -3.48 2.36
N GLU A 19 -19.74 -3.14 3.30
CA GLU A 19 -19.46 -3.25 4.72
C GLU A 19 -19.03 -4.68 5.10
N GLY A 20 -17.88 -4.80 5.78
CA GLY A 20 -17.26 -6.07 6.14
C GLY A 20 -16.47 -6.78 5.02
N HIS A 21 -16.54 -6.28 3.78
CA HIS A 21 -15.91 -6.93 2.60
C HIS A 21 -14.97 -6.00 1.82
N SER A 22 -14.52 -4.92 2.42
CA SER A 22 -13.66 -3.94 1.78
C SER A 22 -12.29 -4.51 1.38
N LEU A 23 -11.65 -3.87 0.39
CA LEU A 23 -10.27 -4.19 0.02
C LEU A 23 -9.33 -4.06 1.22
N LEU A 24 -9.56 -3.09 2.11
CA LEU A 24 -8.82 -2.96 3.37
C LEU A 24 -8.95 -4.21 4.24
N SER A 25 -10.17 -4.73 4.44
CA SER A 25 -10.39 -5.95 5.21
C SER A 25 -9.68 -7.15 4.58
N ARG A 26 -9.72 -7.25 3.25
CA ARG A 26 -9.02 -8.30 2.50
C ARG A 26 -7.50 -8.20 2.69
N PHE A 27 -6.91 -7.02 2.57
CA PHE A 27 -5.49 -6.82 2.85
C PHE A 27 -5.11 -7.18 4.29
N LYS A 28 -5.89 -6.73 5.28
CA LYS A 28 -5.65 -7.07 6.68
C LYS A 28 -5.66 -8.58 6.96
N SER A 29 -6.40 -9.34 6.18
CA SER A 29 -6.44 -10.81 6.32
C SER A 29 -5.28 -11.50 5.61
N THR A 30 -4.86 -11.01 4.43
CA THR A 30 -3.85 -11.69 3.59
C THR A 30 -2.41 -11.26 3.89
N LEU A 31 -2.20 -10.00 4.31
CA LEU A 31 -0.83 -9.48 4.53
C LEU A 31 -0.12 -10.04 5.75
N LYS A 32 -0.82 -10.67 6.70
CA LYS A 32 -0.19 -11.30 7.89
C LYS A 32 0.86 -12.35 7.51
N ASP A 33 0.62 -13.11 6.45
CA ASP A 33 1.46 -14.20 5.99
C ASP A 33 2.30 -13.82 4.76
N THR A 34 2.20 -12.55 4.34
CA THR A 34 2.88 -12.02 3.16
C THR A 34 4.31 -11.62 3.50
N GLN A 35 5.26 -12.10 2.72
CA GLN A 35 6.67 -11.75 2.81
C GLN A 35 7.03 -10.57 1.91
N LEU A 36 6.51 -10.55 0.68
CA LEU A 36 6.68 -9.48 -0.29
C LEU A 36 5.32 -8.92 -0.69
N PHE A 37 5.20 -7.60 -0.74
CA PHE A 37 4.01 -6.93 -1.24
C PHE A 37 4.38 -5.90 -2.31
N ASP A 38 3.83 -6.07 -3.51
CA ASP A 38 4.00 -5.17 -4.64
C ASP A 38 2.66 -4.50 -4.98
N ALA A 39 2.71 -3.21 -5.25
CA ALA A 39 1.57 -2.45 -5.73
C ALA A 39 1.92 -1.71 -7.02
N LEU A 40 1.26 -2.05 -8.13
CA LEU A 40 1.32 -1.33 -9.39
C LEU A 40 0.03 -0.52 -9.52
N VAL A 41 0.14 0.80 -9.39
CA VAL A 41 -1.04 1.67 -9.30
C VAL A 41 -0.90 2.92 -10.18
N GLY A 42 -2.01 3.35 -10.77
CA GLY A 42 -2.05 4.61 -11.50
C GLY A 42 -1.92 5.82 -10.59
N TYR A 43 -2.54 5.74 -9.40
CA TYR A 43 -2.54 6.80 -8.39
C TYR A 43 -2.16 6.24 -7.03
N PHE A 44 -1.27 6.92 -6.34
CA PHE A 44 -0.88 6.64 -4.97
C PHE A 44 -1.20 7.85 -4.07
N ARG A 45 -1.83 7.59 -2.94
CA ARG A 45 -2.09 8.57 -1.89
C ARG A 45 -1.63 8.05 -0.54
N ALA A 46 -1.02 8.92 0.26
CA ALA A 46 -0.58 8.59 1.63
C ALA A 46 -1.74 8.10 2.50
N SER A 47 -2.98 8.57 2.25
CA SER A 47 -4.17 8.10 2.97
C SER A 47 -4.40 6.58 2.86
N GLY A 48 -4.06 5.97 1.73
CA GLY A 48 -4.09 4.50 1.59
C GLY A 48 -3.07 3.82 2.50
N PHE A 49 -1.86 4.37 2.59
CA PHE A 49 -0.84 3.84 3.49
C PHE A 49 -1.28 3.96 4.97
N TYR A 50 -1.89 5.10 5.35
CA TYR A 50 -2.36 5.32 6.73
C TYR A 50 -3.44 4.32 7.16
N GLN A 51 -4.21 3.79 6.23
CA GLN A 51 -5.19 2.74 6.51
C GLN A 51 -4.56 1.34 6.63
N LEU A 52 -3.38 1.14 6.03
CA LEU A 52 -2.81 -0.19 5.81
C LEU A 52 -1.53 -0.47 6.59
N TYR A 53 -0.87 0.54 7.18
CA TYR A 53 0.48 0.39 7.76
C TYR A 53 0.56 -0.74 8.80
N ASP A 54 -0.47 -0.92 9.64
CA ASP A 54 -0.50 -2.01 10.65
C ASP A 54 -0.41 -3.39 9.99
N ALA A 55 -1.12 -3.58 8.87
CA ALA A 55 -1.10 -4.82 8.11
C ALA A 55 0.21 -5.00 7.32
N LEU A 56 0.90 -3.91 6.98
CA LEU A 56 2.19 -3.93 6.31
C LEU A 56 3.38 -4.13 7.27
N GLU A 57 3.19 -3.98 8.58
CA GLU A 57 4.28 -4.17 9.56
C GLU A 57 4.99 -5.52 9.44
N PRO A 58 4.30 -6.67 9.32
CA PRO A 58 4.95 -7.99 9.21
C PRO A 58 5.58 -8.26 7.84
N VAL A 59 5.29 -7.43 6.81
CA VAL A 59 5.81 -7.63 5.46
C VAL A 59 7.29 -7.24 5.40
N GLU A 60 8.14 -8.12 4.88
CA GLU A 60 9.59 -7.92 4.80
C GLU A 60 9.99 -6.86 3.77
N LYS A 61 9.36 -6.92 2.59
CA LYS A 61 9.64 -6.00 1.48
C LYS A 61 8.36 -5.49 0.85
N ILE A 62 8.28 -4.17 0.63
CA ILE A 62 7.14 -3.49 0.01
C ILE A 62 7.67 -2.66 -1.14
N ARG A 63 7.10 -2.86 -2.35
CA ARG A 63 7.45 -2.09 -3.53
C ARG A 63 6.18 -1.48 -4.15
N ILE A 64 6.19 -0.19 -4.38
CA ILE A 64 5.07 0.55 -4.98
C ILE A 64 5.57 1.22 -6.26
N LEU A 65 4.98 0.87 -7.39
CA LEU A 65 5.24 1.50 -8.67
C LEU A 65 4.04 2.34 -9.08
N VAL A 66 4.26 3.64 -9.23
CA VAL A 66 3.21 4.63 -9.51
C VAL A 66 3.32 5.14 -10.92
N GLY A 67 2.23 5.03 -11.69
CA GLY A 67 2.20 5.35 -13.13
C GLY A 67 1.81 6.77 -13.50
N LEU A 68 0.82 7.34 -12.84
CA LEU A 68 0.24 8.61 -13.27
C LEU A 68 0.43 9.76 -12.30
N SER A 69 0.20 9.51 -11.02
CA SER A 69 0.20 10.59 -10.02
C SER A 69 0.49 10.06 -8.62
N ILE A 70 1.38 10.75 -7.96
CA ILE A 70 1.58 10.70 -6.51
C ILE A 70 1.00 12.00 -5.96
N ASP A 71 0.29 11.95 -4.83
CA ASP A 71 -0.11 13.19 -4.19
C ASP A 71 1.12 13.98 -3.71
N ARG A 72 0.95 15.30 -3.66
CA ARG A 72 2.06 16.21 -3.40
C ARG A 72 2.72 15.95 -2.04
N ASP A 73 1.93 15.59 -1.04
CA ASP A 73 2.43 15.35 0.30
C ASP A 73 3.30 14.09 0.35
N SER A 74 2.86 13.01 -0.30
CA SER A 74 3.67 11.80 -0.45
C SER A 74 4.96 12.06 -1.21
N TYR A 75 4.91 12.83 -2.31
CA TYR A 75 6.07 13.19 -3.09
C TYR A 75 7.07 14.04 -2.28
N ASP A 76 6.59 15.07 -1.58
CA ASP A 76 7.42 15.94 -0.75
C ASP A 76 8.06 15.14 0.41
N MET A 77 7.33 14.19 1.03
CA MET A 77 7.90 13.29 2.04
C MET A 77 9.01 12.40 1.49
N MET A 78 8.84 11.86 0.28
CA MET A 78 9.84 11.03 -0.38
C MET A 78 11.09 11.84 -0.74
N GLN A 79 10.93 13.03 -1.32
CA GLN A 79 12.04 13.93 -1.67
C GLN A 79 12.82 14.36 -0.43
N TYR A 80 12.10 14.74 0.61
CA TYR A 80 12.71 15.12 1.88
C TYR A 80 13.61 14.01 2.45
N HIS A 81 13.23 12.74 2.30
CA HIS A 81 14.07 11.62 2.74
C HIS A 81 15.25 11.32 1.85
N GLN A 82 15.15 11.58 0.55
CA GLN A 82 16.27 11.42 -0.38
C GLN A 82 17.34 12.51 -0.18
N GLU A 83 16.93 13.72 0.18
CA GLU A 83 17.84 14.85 0.44
C GLU A 83 18.47 14.84 1.82
N LEU A 84 17.86 14.14 2.79
CA LEU A 84 18.24 14.16 4.21
C LEU A 84 19.14 12.99 4.64
N GLY A 85 20.18 12.71 3.88
CA GLY A 85 21.37 12.09 4.48
C GLY A 85 22.00 12.96 5.59
N MET A 86 21.45 14.16 5.86
CA MET A 86 21.89 15.12 6.88
C MET A 86 20.67 15.83 7.49
N ILE A 87 20.31 15.56 8.73
CA ILE A 87 19.09 16.10 9.37
C ILE A 87 19.40 17.04 10.50
N ASP A 88 18.70 18.18 10.48
CA ASP A 88 18.50 19.09 11.59
C ASP A 88 17.04 19.01 12.11
N TYR A 89 16.89 18.91 13.43
CA TYR A 89 15.60 18.80 14.15
C TYR A 89 14.62 19.97 13.90
N GLU A 90 15.14 21.16 13.58
CA GLU A 90 14.32 22.34 13.27
C GLU A 90 13.52 22.19 11.96
N SER A 91 14.01 21.42 11.00
CA SER A 91 13.32 21.20 9.74
C SER A 91 12.08 20.31 9.90
N HIS A 92 12.06 19.40 10.90
CA HIS A 92 10.89 18.59 11.24
C HIS A 92 9.69 19.44 11.67
N GLN A 93 9.91 20.48 12.46
CA GLN A 93 8.84 21.37 12.90
C GLN A 93 8.30 22.26 11.77
N ARG A 94 9.14 22.69 10.84
CA ARG A 94 8.73 23.48 9.67
C ARG A 94 7.94 22.64 8.69
N THR A 95 8.35 21.42 8.45
CA THR A 95 7.65 20.46 7.60
C THR A 95 6.29 20.11 8.22
N LYS A 96 6.24 19.80 9.53
CA LYS A 96 4.99 19.55 10.27
C LYS A 96 4.01 20.73 10.15
N LYS A 97 4.46 21.98 10.28
CA LYS A 97 3.61 23.17 10.13
C LYS A 97 3.11 23.38 8.69
N LYS A 98 3.94 23.08 7.68
CA LYS A 98 3.57 23.16 6.26
C LYS A 98 2.52 22.11 5.90
N TYR A 99 2.70 20.88 6.41
CA TYR A 99 1.73 19.79 6.24
C TYR A 99 0.41 20.09 6.93
N GLN A 100 0.42 20.59 8.16
CA GLN A 100 -0.79 20.99 8.88
C GLN A 100 -1.55 22.12 8.18
N GLY A 101 -0.87 23.01 7.45
CA GLY A 101 -1.50 24.07 6.66
C GLY A 101 -2.25 23.57 5.43
N ASN A 102 -1.69 22.61 4.71
CA ASN A 102 -2.28 22.08 3.48
C ASN A 102 -3.41 21.06 3.77
N LEU A 103 -3.35 20.38 4.91
CA LEU A 103 -4.33 19.39 5.35
C LEU A 103 -5.59 20.01 5.97
N LYS A 104 -5.51 21.26 6.46
CA LYS A 104 -6.69 21.97 6.97
C LYS A 104 -7.79 22.19 5.92
N GLU A 105 -7.45 22.22 4.64
CA GLU A 105 -8.44 22.30 3.56
C GLU A 105 -9.15 20.98 3.27
N GLU A 106 -8.57 19.82 3.65
CA GLU A 106 -9.21 18.50 3.47
C GLU A 106 -9.86 17.94 4.76
N ILE A 107 -9.59 18.56 5.94
CA ILE A 107 -10.02 18.02 7.24
C ILE A 107 -10.76 19.10 8.05
N GLU A 108 -11.94 19.50 7.63
CA GLU A 108 -12.79 20.39 8.44
C GLU A 108 -13.61 19.68 9.53
N ASN A 109 -13.35 18.43 9.91
CA ASN A 109 -14.11 17.80 10.99
C ASN A 109 -13.35 16.69 11.74
N SER A 110 -12.87 17.03 12.92
CA SER A 110 -12.66 16.24 14.16
C SER A 110 -11.21 15.98 14.63
N ASP A 111 -11.02 16.22 15.94
CA ASP A 111 -9.77 15.96 16.71
C ASP A 111 -9.26 14.51 16.63
N GLU A 112 -10.13 13.53 16.38
CA GLU A 112 -9.74 12.10 16.19
C GLU A 112 -9.02 11.86 14.87
N ASN A 113 -9.37 12.58 13.80
CA ASN A 113 -8.71 12.47 12.50
C ASN A 113 -7.28 13.01 12.52
N ASP A 114 -7.02 14.09 13.27
CA ASP A 114 -5.69 14.69 13.38
C ASP A 114 -4.69 13.72 14.00
N ASN A 115 -5.09 12.96 15.01
CA ASN A 115 -4.22 11.98 15.67
C ASN A 115 -3.90 10.78 14.75
N ARG A 116 -4.87 10.25 14.04
CA ARG A 116 -4.68 9.14 13.08
C ARG A 116 -3.76 9.55 11.93
N LEU A 117 -3.93 10.77 11.44
CA LEU A 117 -3.10 11.33 10.39
C LEU A 117 -1.65 11.52 10.85
N GLU A 118 -1.43 12.08 12.04
CA GLU A 118 -0.08 12.25 12.59
C GLU A 118 0.63 10.89 12.77
N ILE A 119 -0.09 9.90 13.29
CA ILE A 119 0.44 8.53 13.41
C ILE A 119 0.75 7.96 12.03
N GLY A 120 -0.14 8.11 11.06
CA GLY A 120 0.05 7.63 9.69
C GLY A 120 1.26 8.24 9.01
N ILE A 121 1.46 9.55 9.12
CA ILE A 121 2.64 10.26 8.59
C ILE A 121 3.92 9.73 9.23
N ARG A 122 3.94 9.60 10.56
CA ARG A 122 5.11 9.08 11.29
C ARG A 122 5.45 7.66 10.84
N LYS A 123 4.45 6.79 10.72
CA LYS A 123 4.62 5.40 10.25
C LYS A 123 5.12 5.35 8.82
N PHE A 124 4.60 6.19 7.94
CA PHE A 124 5.08 6.26 6.55
C PHE A 124 6.58 6.61 6.49
N ILE A 125 6.99 7.60 7.27
CA ILE A 125 8.40 8.00 7.40
C ILE A 125 9.25 6.87 7.99
N GLU A 126 8.77 6.17 9.03
CA GLU A 126 9.46 5.02 9.62
C GLU A 126 9.69 3.92 8.58
N PHE A 127 8.69 3.59 7.77
CA PHE A 127 8.81 2.58 6.71
C PHE A 127 9.79 2.97 5.60
N LEU A 128 9.80 4.26 5.19
CA LEU A 128 10.77 4.77 4.21
C LEU A 128 12.22 4.70 4.71
N LYS A 129 12.42 4.86 6.03
CA LYS A 129 13.76 4.78 6.66
C LYS A 129 14.20 3.36 6.96
N ALA A 130 13.25 2.47 7.24
CA ALA A 130 13.54 1.10 7.64
C ALA A 130 14.30 0.35 6.54
N ASP A 131 15.30 -0.42 6.96
CA ASP A 131 16.00 -1.33 6.07
C ASP A 131 15.23 -2.65 5.93
N CYS A 132 15.36 -3.30 4.76
CA CYS A 132 14.88 -4.66 4.56
C CYS A 132 15.70 -5.59 5.46
N GLN A 133 15.03 -6.34 6.33
CA GLN A 133 15.72 -7.20 7.30
C GLN A 133 16.29 -8.46 6.64
N ASP A 134 15.72 -8.90 5.54
CA ASP A 134 16.18 -10.05 4.79
C ASP A 134 16.95 -9.63 3.52
N PRO A 135 18.30 -9.68 3.53
CA PRO A 135 19.09 -9.30 2.36
C PRO A 135 18.93 -10.27 1.18
N VAL A 136 18.49 -11.50 1.42
CA VAL A 136 18.22 -12.47 0.35
C VAL A 136 16.99 -12.07 -0.42
N ILE A 137 15.92 -11.67 0.29
CA ILE A 137 14.70 -11.14 -0.30
C ILE A 137 14.99 -9.85 -1.05
N ASP A 138 15.69 -8.90 -0.42
CA ASP A 138 16.01 -7.63 -1.06
C ASP A 138 16.77 -7.84 -2.37
N LYS A 139 17.79 -8.69 -2.36
CA LYS A 139 18.58 -9.04 -3.54
C LYS A 139 17.75 -9.77 -4.61
N ALA A 140 16.90 -10.72 -4.20
CA ALA A 140 16.07 -11.49 -5.12
C ALA A 140 15.10 -10.61 -5.92
N PHE A 141 14.70 -9.46 -5.35
CA PHE A 141 13.75 -8.52 -5.96
C PHE A 141 14.41 -7.22 -6.45
N ASN A 142 15.73 -7.20 -6.66
CA ASN A 142 16.49 -6.02 -7.09
C ASN A 142 16.23 -4.79 -6.20
N GLY A 143 16.12 -5.02 -4.89
CA GLY A 143 15.83 -3.98 -3.91
C GLY A 143 17.01 -3.04 -3.68
N ASN A 144 16.71 -1.92 -3.05
CA ASN A 144 17.68 -0.89 -2.67
C ASN A 144 18.11 -0.95 -1.19
N GLY A 145 17.86 -2.06 -0.52
CA GLY A 145 18.12 -2.25 0.91
C GLY A 145 17.02 -1.70 1.83
N LYS A 146 15.98 -1.03 1.30
CA LYS A 146 14.90 -0.46 2.10
C LYS A 146 13.69 -1.38 2.19
N LYS A 147 12.97 -1.33 3.34
CA LYS A 147 11.72 -2.06 3.53
C LYS A 147 10.63 -1.56 2.57
N LEU A 148 10.48 -0.25 2.44
CA LEU A 148 9.52 0.38 1.54
C LEU A 148 10.24 1.10 0.40
N GLU A 149 9.93 0.73 -0.83
CA GLU A 149 10.36 1.39 -2.04
C GLU A 149 9.16 1.95 -2.80
N ILE A 150 9.22 3.23 -3.16
CA ILE A 150 8.23 3.86 -4.02
C ILE A 150 8.96 4.42 -5.24
N ARG A 151 8.53 4.01 -6.43
CA ARG A 151 9.12 4.43 -7.70
C ARG A 151 8.04 5.03 -8.59
N ALA A 152 8.35 6.12 -9.27
CA ALA A 152 7.52 6.67 -10.32
C ALA A 152 7.95 6.09 -11.68
N TYR A 153 6.97 5.78 -12.54
CA TYR A 153 7.20 5.32 -13.91
C TYR A 153 6.86 6.43 -14.90
N PRO A 154 7.81 7.28 -15.27
CA PRO A 154 7.53 8.53 -16.00
C PRO A 154 7.27 8.33 -17.49
N SER A 155 7.65 7.20 -18.09
CA SER A 155 7.71 7.05 -19.54
C SER A 155 6.45 6.51 -20.20
N LYS A 156 5.48 5.99 -19.44
CA LYS A 156 4.20 5.47 -19.96
C LYS A 156 3.09 5.70 -18.95
N ASN A 157 1.89 5.95 -19.44
CA ASN A 157 0.70 6.07 -18.61
C ASN A 157 0.26 4.69 -18.07
N ILE A 158 0.74 4.33 -16.89
CA ILE A 158 0.26 3.15 -16.18
C ILE A 158 -1.02 3.54 -15.44
N HIS A 159 -2.13 2.90 -15.77
CA HIS A 159 -3.41 3.06 -15.07
C HIS A 159 -3.84 1.73 -14.42
N ALA A 160 -2.89 0.90 -14.06
CA ALA A 160 -3.12 -0.36 -13.38
C ALA A 160 -3.58 -0.14 -11.93
N LYS A 161 -4.23 -1.13 -11.38
CA LYS A 161 -4.52 -1.31 -9.96
C LYS A 161 -4.30 -2.79 -9.70
N VAL A 162 -3.05 -3.16 -9.47
CA VAL A 162 -2.62 -4.55 -9.26
C VAL A 162 -1.82 -4.61 -7.98
N TYR A 163 -2.23 -5.49 -7.10
CA TYR A 163 -1.59 -5.75 -5.81
C TYR A 163 -1.16 -7.21 -5.77
N ILE A 164 0.10 -7.45 -5.52
CA ILE A 164 0.69 -8.79 -5.56
C ILE A 164 1.28 -9.08 -4.18
N GLY A 165 0.84 -10.15 -3.55
CA GLY A 165 1.43 -10.64 -2.32
C GLY A 165 2.08 -11.99 -2.56
N LYS A 166 3.30 -12.15 -2.07
CA LYS A 166 3.99 -13.44 -2.02
C LYS A 166 4.06 -13.90 -0.58
N PHE A 167 3.55 -15.07 -0.31
CA PHE A 167 3.56 -15.65 1.02
C PHE A 167 4.94 -16.20 1.38
N LYS A 168 5.12 -16.50 2.65
CA LYS A 168 6.34 -17.13 3.17
C LYS A 168 6.49 -18.54 2.57
N PRO A 169 7.72 -19.05 2.46
CA PRO A 169 7.97 -20.35 1.81
C PRO A 169 7.26 -21.53 2.45
N GLU A 170 6.96 -21.45 3.74
CA GLU A 170 6.24 -22.49 4.51
C GLU A 170 4.73 -22.45 4.31
N ASP A 171 4.18 -21.44 3.64
CA ASP A 171 2.76 -21.35 3.35
C ASP A 171 2.37 -22.35 2.26
N ARG A 172 1.13 -22.88 2.34
CA ARG A 172 0.58 -23.78 1.34
C ARG A 172 0.45 -23.12 -0.03
N ASP A 173 0.03 -21.87 -0.04
CA ASP A 173 -0.23 -21.09 -1.24
C ASP A 173 1.00 -20.22 -1.57
N TYR A 174 1.26 -20.00 -2.85
CA TYR A 174 2.40 -19.19 -3.28
C TYR A 174 2.20 -17.71 -2.98
N GLY A 175 0.98 -17.22 -3.10
CA GLY A 175 0.65 -15.81 -2.93
C GLY A 175 -0.72 -15.47 -3.51
N PHE A 176 -0.94 -14.19 -3.75
CA PHE A 176 -2.18 -13.67 -4.34
C PHE A 176 -1.91 -12.52 -5.31
N VAL A 177 -2.86 -12.29 -6.21
CA VAL A 177 -2.97 -11.07 -7.02
C VAL A 177 -4.37 -10.51 -6.83
N ILE A 178 -4.46 -9.25 -6.41
CA ILE A 178 -5.73 -8.51 -6.41
C ILE A 178 -5.65 -7.46 -7.51
N THR A 179 -6.67 -7.40 -8.37
CA THR A 179 -6.80 -6.36 -9.39
C THR A 179 -8.26 -5.92 -9.51
N GLY A 180 -8.47 -4.70 -10.01
CA GLY A 180 -9.81 -4.14 -10.15
C GLY A 180 -9.78 -2.63 -10.35
N SER A 181 -10.77 -1.95 -9.78
CA SER A 181 -10.90 -0.50 -9.91
C SER A 181 -10.22 0.30 -8.78
N SER A 182 -9.90 -0.34 -7.65
CA SER A 182 -9.38 0.30 -6.43
C SER A 182 -7.97 0.85 -6.57
N ASN A 183 -7.79 2.16 -6.46
CA ASN A 183 -6.48 2.80 -6.34
C ASN A 183 -5.90 2.65 -4.93
N PHE A 184 -4.60 2.90 -4.77
CA PHE A 184 -3.93 2.93 -3.47
C PHE A 184 -4.27 4.24 -2.74
N SER A 185 -5.45 4.28 -2.16
CA SER A 185 -6.00 5.41 -1.42
C SER A 185 -7.05 4.94 -0.42
N GLU A 186 -7.36 5.76 0.58
CA GLU A 186 -8.46 5.47 1.51
C GLU A 186 -9.78 5.26 0.78
N SER A 187 -10.11 6.14 -0.18
CA SER A 187 -11.33 6.01 -0.96
C SER A 187 -11.40 4.71 -1.76
N GLY A 188 -10.28 4.28 -2.35
CA GLY A 188 -10.20 3.01 -3.08
C GLY A 188 -10.28 1.78 -2.17
N PHE A 189 -9.88 1.91 -0.90
CA PHE A 189 -9.84 0.77 0.03
C PHE A 189 -11.15 0.56 0.77
N VAL A 190 -11.88 1.64 1.09
CA VAL A 190 -13.07 1.56 1.96
C VAL A 190 -14.27 2.40 1.53
N ALA A 191 -14.07 3.57 0.89
CA ALA A 191 -15.14 4.54 0.73
C ALA A 191 -15.89 4.42 -0.61
N ASN A 192 -15.17 4.20 -1.71
CA ASN A 192 -15.78 4.06 -3.03
C ASN A 192 -16.39 2.67 -3.21
N ARG A 193 -17.48 2.58 -3.99
CA ARG A 193 -17.95 1.30 -4.46
C ARG A 193 -17.03 0.81 -5.59
N GLU A 194 -16.15 -0.11 -5.26
CA GLU A 194 -15.15 -0.67 -6.15
C GLU A 194 -15.48 -2.14 -6.47
N PHE A 195 -14.90 -2.65 -7.53
CA PHE A 195 -15.04 -4.05 -7.94
C PHE A 195 -13.65 -4.65 -8.14
N ASN A 196 -13.32 -5.68 -7.37
CA ASN A 196 -12.03 -6.30 -7.35
C ASN A 196 -12.12 -7.81 -7.54
N VAL A 197 -11.04 -8.42 -7.99
CA VAL A 197 -10.86 -9.86 -8.10
C VAL A 197 -9.55 -10.28 -7.43
N GLU A 198 -9.59 -11.36 -6.67
CA GLU A 198 -8.40 -11.99 -6.09
C GLU A 198 -8.12 -13.33 -6.78
N LEU A 199 -6.91 -13.51 -7.27
CA LEU A 199 -6.41 -14.72 -7.89
C LEU A 199 -5.32 -15.32 -7.02
N ARG A 200 -5.38 -16.62 -6.75
CA ARG A 200 -4.41 -17.36 -5.93
C ARG A 200 -3.63 -18.43 -6.70
N SER A 201 -3.94 -18.61 -7.97
CA SER A 201 -3.16 -19.51 -8.81
C SER A 201 -1.70 -19.08 -8.87
N LYS A 202 -0.79 -19.97 -8.56
CA LYS A 202 0.67 -19.70 -8.64
C LYS A 202 1.07 -19.15 -10.01
N ARG A 203 0.40 -19.61 -11.08
CA ARG A 203 0.67 -19.15 -12.44
C ARG A 203 0.33 -17.67 -12.62
N ASP A 204 -0.80 -17.22 -12.08
CA ASP A 204 -1.24 -15.84 -12.18
C ASP A 204 -0.35 -14.92 -11.34
N VAL A 205 0.02 -15.37 -10.13
CA VAL A 205 0.93 -14.61 -9.25
C VAL A 205 2.31 -14.46 -9.91
N LEU A 206 2.89 -15.52 -10.44
CA LEU A 206 4.17 -15.46 -11.15
C LEU A 206 4.12 -14.58 -12.40
N PHE A 207 3.02 -14.61 -13.13
CA PHE A 207 2.84 -13.71 -14.27
C PHE A 207 2.83 -12.25 -13.85
N ALA A 208 2.06 -11.90 -12.81
CA ALA A 208 1.98 -10.54 -12.30
C ALA A 208 3.33 -10.06 -11.72
N GLU A 209 4.03 -10.90 -10.95
CA GLU A 209 5.38 -10.64 -10.44
C GLU A 209 6.38 -10.34 -11.59
N ASN A 210 6.37 -11.17 -12.63
CA ASN A 210 7.25 -10.98 -13.80
C ASN A 210 6.93 -9.67 -14.52
N GLN A 211 5.66 -9.33 -14.70
CA GLN A 211 5.27 -8.05 -15.31
C GLN A 211 5.72 -6.86 -14.45
N PHE A 212 5.54 -6.93 -13.13
CA PHE A 212 6.00 -5.88 -12.21
C PHE A 212 7.52 -5.68 -12.27
N ASN A 213 8.29 -6.77 -12.33
CA ASN A 213 9.76 -6.74 -12.36
C ASN A 213 10.33 -6.26 -13.71
N THR A 214 9.54 -6.20 -14.78
CA THR A 214 9.96 -5.69 -16.09
C THR A 214 9.70 -4.21 -16.27
N LEU A 215 9.01 -3.58 -15.35
CA LEU A 215 8.71 -2.15 -15.32
C LEU A 215 9.73 -1.39 -14.46
#